data_ab7d97fc71f4f933c00618a02e22885d
#
_entry.id   ab7d97fc71f4f933c00618a02e22885d
#
_cell.length_a   1.000
_cell.length_b   1.000
_cell.length_c   1.000
_cell.angle_alpha   90.00
_cell.angle_beta   90.00
_cell.angle_gamma   90.00
#
_symmetry.space_group_name_H-M   'P 1'
#
loop_
_entity.id
_entity.type
_entity.pdbx_description
1 polymer ?
#
loop_
_entity_poly.entity_id
_entity_poly.type
_entity_poly.pdbx_seq_one_letter_code
_entity_poly.pdbx_strand_id
1 'polypeptide(L)'
;MKKEQNQRPSRKMKPVFLVFCEGETEETYVNFLRQQYKLPIKVITYVTGQALSQKKIDSYIKAEKISLNDKITSFLMYDLDTNEIIEKITACKSSINIASNPSVELWFLLHNSEQNAFISTNACIEKLRKSTKEWECYKKGILTDKQKKTLWEKRKIASARAMKLQNGRNPSSMIYLLLDEMEKTKEERNDRRG
;
A
#
# COMPACT_ATOMS: atom_id res chain seq x y z
N MET A 1 13.07 13.49 -53.79
CA MET A 1 11.94 13.16 -52.87
C MET A 1 12.53 12.54 -51.62
N LYS A 2 12.58 13.27 -50.50
CA LYS A 2 13.03 12.76 -49.21
C LYS A 2 11.86 11.98 -48.58
N LYS A 3 12.04 10.67 -48.27
CA LYS A 3 11.07 9.87 -47.53
C LYS A 3 11.00 10.41 -46.09
N GLU A 4 9.86 10.95 -45.71
CA GLU A 4 9.54 11.24 -44.33
C GLU A 4 9.60 9.93 -43.52
N GLN A 5 10.55 9.86 -42.61
CA GLN A 5 10.62 8.76 -41.64
C GLN A 5 9.46 8.96 -40.67
N ASN A 6 8.46 8.11 -40.80
CA ASN A 6 7.34 7.99 -39.89
C ASN A 6 7.87 7.59 -38.50
N GLN A 7 8.16 8.55 -37.63
CA GLN A 7 8.57 8.30 -36.25
C GLN A 7 7.40 7.64 -35.54
N ARG A 8 7.53 6.35 -35.21
CA ARG A 8 6.57 5.65 -34.37
C ARG A 8 6.46 6.42 -33.05
N PRO A 9 5.23 6.73 -32.57
CA PRO A 9 5.07 7.45 -31.30
C PRO A 9 5.78 6.67 -30.19
N SER A 10 6.64 7.35 -29.43
CA SER A 10 7.36 6.73 -28.32
C SER A 10 6.35 6.13 -27.35
N ARG A 11 6.55 4.87 -26.97
CA ARG A 11 5.69 4.16 -26.01
C ARG A 11 5.71 4.92 -24.70
N LYS A 12 4.57 5.51 -24.30
CA LYS A 12 4.46 6.26 -23.04
C LYS A 12 4.80 5.34 -21.88
N MET A 13 5.72 5.79 -21.03
CA MET A 13 6.09 5.12 -19.78
C MET A 13 4.85 4.92 -18.90
N LYS A 14 4.67 3.71 -18.37
CA LYS A 14 3.62 3.40 -17.41
C LYS A 14 4.25 3.24 -16.03
N PRO A 15 3.74 3.90 -14.99
CA PRO A 15 4.22 3.63 -13.64
C PRO A 15 3.88 2.19 -13.25
N VAL A 16 4.82 1.55 -12.56
CA VAL A 16 4.68 0.20 -12.02
C VAL A 16 4.88 0.29 -10.51
N PHE A 17 3.88 -0.14 -9.76
CA PHE A 17 3.94 -0.22 -8.30
C PHE A 17 4.15 -1.67 -7.89
N LEU A 18 5.25 -1.93 -7.18
CA LEU A 18 5.55 -3.21 -6.57
C LEU A 18 5.30 -3.09 -5.08
N VAL A 19 4.32 -3.82 -4.56
CA VAL A 19 3.99 -3.79 -3.15
C VAL A 19 4.38 -5.12 -2.52
N PHE A 20 5.37 -5.08 -1.64
CA PHE A 20 5.82 -6.23 -0.86
C PHE A 20 5.04 -6.25 0.45
N CYS A 21 4.25 -7.29 0.64
CA CYS A 21 3.36 -7.48 1.77
C CYS A 21 3.95 -8.50 2.74
N GLU A 22 3.70 -8.34 4.04
CA GLU A 22 4.06 -9.34 5.02
C GLU A 22 3.18 -10.59 4.88
N GLY A 23 1.87 -10.38 4.73
CA GLY A 23 0.89 -11.45 4.68
C GLY A 23 -0.29 -11.19 3.73
N GLU A 24 -1.29 -12.07 3.82
CA GLU A 24 -2.47 -12.07 2.95
C GLU A 24 -3.42 -10.90 3.23
N THR A 25 -3.41 -10.34 4.44
CA THR A 25 -4.30 -9.20 4.79
C THR A 25 -3.91 -7.96 4.02
N GLU A 26 -2.61 -7.65 4.00
CA GLU A 26 -2.02 -6.55 3.25
C GLU A 26 -2.25 -6.74 1.76
N GLU A 27 -1.97 -7.94 1.23
CA GLU A 27 -2.17 -8.27 -0.16
C GLU A 27 -3.64 -8.09 -0.58
N THR A 28 -4.58 -8.60 0.21
CA THR A 28 -6.02 -8.44 -0.03
C THR A 28 -6.41 -6.98 -0.10
N TYR A 29 -5.89 -6.14 0.79
CA TYR A 29 -6.17 -4.72 0.80
C TYR A 29 -5.59 -4.00 -0.43
N VAL A 30 -4.33 -4.28 -0.79
CA VAL A 30 -3.70 -3.67 -1.97
C VAL A 30 -4.41 -4.08 -3.26
N ASN A 31 -4.79 -5.36 -3.40
CA ASN A 31 -5.57 -5.84 -4.53
C ASN A 31 -6.95 -5.16 -4.62
N PHE A 32 -7.60 -4.90 -3.48
CA PHE A 32 -8.81 -4.10 -3.43
C PHE A 32 -8.56 -2.66 -3.93
N LEU A 33 -7.51 -1.98 -3.47
CA LEU A 33 -7.17 -0.63 -3.94
C LEU A 33 -6.93 -0.62 -5.46
N ARG A 34 -6.19 -1.61 -5.99
CA ARG A 34 -5.95 -1.75 -7.43
C ARG A 34 -7.26 -1.78 -8.23
N GLN A 35 -8.27 -2.51 -7.73
CA GLN A 35 -9.59 -2.61 -8.37
C GLN A 35 -10.36 -1.29 -8.30
N GLN A 36 -10.26 -0.54 -7.19
CA GLN A 36 -10.98 0.72 -7.00
C GLN A 36 -10.40 1.86 -7.84
N TYR A 37 -9.09 1.99 -7.85
CA TYR A 37 -8.43 3.08 -8.60
C TYR A 37 -8.50 2.89 -10.12
N LYS A 38 -8.54 1.65 -10.61
CA LYS A 38 -8.58 1.32 -12.06
C LYS A 38 -7.53 2.07 -12.87
N LEU A 39 -6.38 2.30 -12.28
CA LEU A 39 -5.28 3.01 -12.92
C LEU A 39 -4.63 2.12 -13.97
N PRO A 40 -4.09 2.68 -15.07
CA PRO A 40 -3.29 1.96 -16.05
C PRO A 40 -1.87 1.72 -15.54
N ILE A 41 -1.74 1.42 -14.28
CA ILE A 41 -0.51 1.05 -13.59
C ILE A 41 -0.53 -0.45 -13.32
N LYS A 42 0.64 -1.04 -13.36
CA LYS A 42 0.82 -2.43 -12.95
C LYS A 42 1.07 -2.44 -11.44
N VAL A 43 0.11 -2.87 -10.66
CA VAL A 43 0.29 -3.14 -9.22
C VAL A 43 0.51 -4.62 -9.07
N ILE A 44 1.67 -4.99 -8.54
CA ILE A 44 2.06 -6.37 -8.28
C ILE A 44 2.28 -6.50 -6.79
N THR A 45 1.66 -7.49 -6.20
CA THR A 45 1.82 -7.82 -4.79
C THR A 45 2.71 -9.05 -4.64
N TYR A 46 3.54 -9.05 -3.61
CA TYR A 46 4.35 -10.19 -3.22
C TYR A 46 4.18 -10.40 -1.72
N VAL A 47 3.71 -11.57 -1.31
CA VAL A 47 3.74 -11.98 0.08
C VAL A 47 5.12 -12.57 0.37
N THR A 48 5.94 -11.83 1.10
CA THR A 48 7.33 -12.21 1.37
C THR A 48 7.57 -12.64 2.81
N GLY A 49 6.58 -12.46 3.69
CA GLY A 49 6.73 -12.73 5.11
C GLY A 49 7.99 -12.06 5.67
N GLN A 50 8.63 -12.66 6.64
CA GLN A 50 9.84 -12.12 7.26
C GLN A 50 11.11 -12.23 6.38
N ALA A 51 11.04 -12.85 5.19
CA ALA A 51 12.19 -13.02 4.29
C ALA A 51 12.50 -11.78 3.43
N LEU A 52 12.17 -10.58 3.92
CA LEU A 52 12.44 -9.32 3.25
C LEU A 52 13.94 -8.99 3.24
N SER A 53 14.46 -8.57 2.08
CA SER A 53 15.78 -7.98 1.93
C SER A 53 15.88 -7.20 0.64
N GLN A 54 16.79 -6.21 0.55
CA GLN A 54 17.04 -5.45 -0.68
C GLN A 54 17.34 -6.39 -1.86
N LYS A 55 18.19 -7.40 -1.67
CA LYS A 55 18.53 -8.40 -2.70
C LYS A 55 17.28 -9.12 -3.24
N LYS A 56 16.33 -9.45 -2.38
CA LYS A 56 15.09 -10.11 -2.77
C LYS A 56 14.20 -9.16 -3.58
N ILE A 57 14.05 -7.91 -3.15
CA ILE A 57 13.35 -6.87 -3.90
C ILE A 57 13.93 -6.73 -5.30
N ASP A 58 15.25 -6.58 -5.41
CA ASP A 58 15.94 -6.43 -6.69
C ASP A 58 15.75 -7.66 -7.60
N SER A 59 15.69 -8.86 -7.02
CA SER A 59 15.45 -10.09 -7.78
C SER A 59 14.02 -10.12 -8.37
N TYR A 60 13.02 -9.67 -7.62
CA TYR A 60 11.65 -9.55 -8.12
C TYR A 60 11.51 -8.49 -9.23
N ILE A 61 12.15 -7.34 -9.06
CA ILE A 61 12.17 -6.29 -10.09
C ILE A 61 12.75 -6.84 -11.40
N LYS A 62 13.85 -7.59 -11.33
CA LYS A 62 14.47 -8.24 -12.49
C LYS A 62 13.58 -9.31 -13.11
N ALA A 63 12.93 -10.13 -12.30
CA ALA A 63 12.08 -11.24 -12.76
C ALA A 63 10.83 -10.75 -13.51
N GLU A 64 10.28 -9.60 -13.14
CA GLU A 64 9.05 -9.05 -13.72
C GLU A 64 9.19 -8.56 -15.17
N LYS A 65 10.39 -8.60 -15.76
CA LYS A 65 10.66 -8.16 -17.15
C LYS A 65 10.01 -6.78 -17.45
N ILE A 66 10.06 -5.89 -16.47
CA ILE A 66 9.52 -4.53 -16.60
C ILE A 66 10.38 -3.81 -17.63
N SER A 67 9.76 -3.07 -18.53
CA SER A 67 10.51 -2.29 -19.51
C SER A 67 11.48 -1.32 -18.82
N LEU A 68 12.71 -1.22 -19.31
CA LEU A 68 13.71 -0.28 -18.80
C LEU A 68 13.23 1.18 -18.80
N ASN A 69 12.18 1.46 -19.57
CA ASN A 69 11.55 2.79 -19.67
C ASN A 69 10.39 2.99 -18.68
N ASP A 70 9.98 1.97 -17.92
CA ASP A 70 8.89 2.11 -16.96
C ASP A 70 9.42 2.61 -15.61
N LYS A 71 8.74 3.59 -15.01
CA LYS A 71 9.07 4.09 -13.67
C LYS A 71 8.56 3.11 -12.63
N ILE A 72 9.47 2.42 -11.96
CA ILE A 72 9.16 1.48 -10.88
C ILE A 72 9.18 2.23 -9.55
N THR A 73 8.14 2.03 -8.73
CA THR A 73 8.11 2.43 -7.32
C THR A 73 7.79 1.19 -6.49
N SER A 74 8.65 0.86 -5.54
CA SER A 74 8.44 -0.26 -4.61
C SER A 74 7.99 0.24 -3.23
N PHE A 75 7.05 -0.49 -2.63
CA PHE A 75 6.47 -0.22 -1.34
C PHE A 75 6.63 -1.42 -0.43
N LEU A 76 6.86 -1.17 0.86
CA LEU A 76 6.95 -2.19 1.90
C LEU A 76 5.78 -2.04 2.86
N MET A 77 4.85 -3.00 2.84
CA MET A 77 3.65 -3.01 3.68
C MET A 77 3.78 -4.12 4.73
N TYR A 78 4.23 -3.73 5.91
CA TYR A 78 4.62 -4.63 6.99
C TYR A 78 4.07 -4.16 8.33
N ASP A 79 3.92 -5.09 9.26
CA ASP A 79 3.65 -4.82 10.66
C ASP A 79 4.97 -4.49 11.38
N LEU A 80 5.03 -3.38 12.13
CA LEU A 80 6.23 -2.98 12.91
C LEU A 80 6.10 -3.49 14.35
N ASP A 81 5.90 -4.79 14.51
CA ASP A 81 5.71 -5.44 15.81
C ASP A 81 7.00 -5.99 16.41
N THR A 82 8.08 -6.12 15.62
CA THR A 82 9.38 -6.59 16.07
C THR A 82 10.54 -5.70 15.61
N ASN A 83 11.61 -5.64 16.41
CA ASN A 83 12.83 -4.89 16.03
C ASN A 83 13.48 -5.47 14.77
N GLU A 84 13.41 -6.78 14.58
CA GLU A 84 13.97 -7.45 13.40
C GLU A 84 13.32 -6.95 12.08
N ILE A 85 12.00 -6.81 12.05
CA ILE A 85 11.29 -6.25 10.89
C ILE A 85 11.65 -4.79 10.67
N ILE A 86 11.74 -3.99 11.72
CA ILE A 86 12.13 -2.59 11.63
C ILE A 86 13.52 -2.44 10.98
N GLU A 87 14.50 -3.26 11.40
CA GLU A 87 15.85 -3.27 10.83
C GLU A 87 15.84 -3.67 9.35
N LYS A 88 15.09 -4.73 8.98
CA LYS A 88 14.96 -5.20 7.59
C LYS A 88 14.35 -4.14 6.68
N ILE A 89 13.27 -3.49 7.11
CA ILE A 89 12.62 -2.42 6.34
C ILE A 89 13.57 -1.23 6.19
N THR A 90 14.26 -0.83 7.25
CA THR A 90 15.22 0.28 7.25
C THR A 90 16.41 0.02 6.32
N ALA A 91 16.81 -1.24 6.16
CA ALA A 91 17.86 -1.64 5.24
C ALA A 91 17.44 -1.58 3.75
N CYS A 92 16.14 -1.61 3.45
CA CYS A 92 15.59 -1.58 2.09
C CYS A 92 15.40 -0.13 1.60
N LYS A 93 16.49 0.59 1.36
CA LYS A 93 16.52 2.04 1.08
C LYS A 93 15.85 2.46 -0.25
N SER A 94 15.69 1.54 -1.21
CA SER A 94 15.11 1.82 -2.52
C SER A 94 13.57 1.77 -2.54
N SER A 95 12.94 1.48 -1.40
CA SER A 95 11.50 1.29 -1.29
C SER A 95 10.87 2.29 -0.33
N ILE A 96 9.60 2.62 -0.58
CA ILE A 96 8.81 3.47 0.31
C ILE A 96 8.22 2.59 1.41
N ASN A 97 8.50 2.92 2.65
CA ASN A 97 7.92 2.25 3.80
C ASN A 97 6.49 2.73 4.02
N ILE A 98 5.52 1.78 3.95
CA ILE A 98 4.09 2.01 4.21
C ILE A 98 3.59 1.10 5.35
N ALA A 99 4.47 0.78 6.28
CA ALA A 99 4.19 -0.11 7.39
C ALA A 99 3.22 0.48 8.42
N SER A 100 2.67 -0.39 9.25
CA SER A 100 1.79 -0.03 10.39
C SER A 100 2.34 -0.58 11.70
N ASN A 101 2.15 0.14 12.80
CA ASN A 101 2.52 -0.27 14.16
C ASN A 101 1.30 -0.12 15.07
N PRO A 102 0.74 -1.20 15.64
CA PRO A 102 1.31 -2.55 15.68
C PRO A 102 1.06 -3.39 14.41
N SER A 103 -0.01 -3.14 13.65
CA SER A 103 -0.39 -3.97 12.52
C SER A 103 -1.31 -3.23 11.53
N VAL A 104 -1.56 -3.84 10.36
CA VAL A 104 -2.45 -3.29 9.32
C VAL A 104 -3.87 -3.02 9.84
N GLU A 105 -4.34 -3.74 10.86
CA GLU A 105 -5.65 -3.51 11.46
C GLU A 105 -5.77 -2.13 12.11
N LEU A 106 -4.64 -1.51 12.51
CA LEU A 106 -4.66 -0.11 12.94
C LEU A 106 -5.13 0.80 11.79
N TRP A 107 -4.64 0.57 10.58
CA TRP A 107 -5.11 1.32 9.41
C TRP A 107 -6.61 1.15 9.20
N PHE A 108 -7.15 -0.07 9.31
CA PHE A 108 -8.58 -0.31 9.19
C PHE A 108 -9.39 0.38 10.31
N LEU A 109 -8.86 0.37 11.54
CA LEU A 109 -9.47 1.04 12.69
C LEU A 109 -9.55 2.56 12.49
N LEU A 110 -8.51 3.18 11.92
CA LEU A 110 -8.47 4.62 11.67
C LEU A 110 -9.57 5.11 10.71
N HIS A 111 -10.21 4.24 9.95
CA HIS A 111 -11.39 4.60 9.16
C HIS A 111 -12.62 4.92 10.03
N ASN A 112 -12.71 4.33 11.22
CA ASN A 112 -13.87 4.46 12.10
C ASN A 112 -13.59 5.29 13.36
N SER A 113 -12.38 5.24 13.92
CA SER A 113 -12.03 5.94 15.16
C SER A 113 -10.58 6.40 15.17
N GLU A 114 -10.27 7.41 15.97
CA GLU A 114 -8.89 7.79 16.30
C GLU A 114 -8.27 6.79 17.27
N GLN A 115 -6.94 6.62 17.17
CA GLN A 115 -6.14 5.82 18.09
C GLN A 115 -4.82 6.54 18.33
N ASN A 116 -4.67 7.18 19.49
CA ASN A 116 -3.49 7.98 19.82
C ASN A 116 -2.63 7.32 20.93
N ALA A 117 -3.23 6.49 21.76
CA ALA A 117 -2.53 5.76 22.80
C ALA A 117 -1.94 4.44 22.26
N PHE A 118 -0.86 3.97 22.90
CA PHE A 118 -0.29 2.65 22.62
C PHE A 118 -1.39 1.57 22.57
N ILE A 119 -1.28 0.65 21.62
CA ILE A 119 -2.21 -0.46 21.46
C ILE A 119 -1.47 -1.71 20.97
N SER A 120 -1.72 -2.87 21.59
CA SER A 120 -1.21 -4.14 21.07
C SER A 120 -2.00 -4.62 19.86
N THR A 121 -1.41 -5.52 19.05
CA THR A 121 -2.08 -6.10 17.88
C THR A 121 -3.43 -6.73 18.24
N ASN A 122 -3.48 -7.54 19.32
CA ASN A 122 -4.73 -8.17 19.73
C ASN A 122 -5.79 -7.14 20.16
N ALA A 123 -5.40 -6.14 20.97
CA ALA A 123 -6.32 -5.08 21.38
C ALA A 123 -6.81 -4.24 20.20
N CYS A 124 -5.96 -4.03 19.18
CA CYS A 124 -6.33 -3.33 17.95
C CYS A 124 -7.39 -4.11 17.16
N ILE A 125 -7.22 -5.43 16.99
CA ILE A 125 -8.19 -6.30 16.33
C ILE A 125 -9.51 -6.32 17.11
N GLU A 126 -9.47 -6.43 18.42
CA GLU A 126 -10.69 -6.39 19.25
C GLU A 126 -11.41 -5.04 19.14
N LYS A 127 -10.67 -3.93 19.18
CA LYS A 127 -11.24 -2.60 19.01
C LYS A 127 -11.83 -2.42 17.61
N LEU A 128 -11.18 -2.94 16.57
CA LEU A 128 -11.70 -2.94 15.21
C LEU A 128 -13.03 -3.70 15.14
N ARG A 129 -13.11 -4.92 15.70
CA ARG A 129 -14.34 -5.73 15.73
C ARG A 129 -15.50 -5.03 16.43
N LYS A 130 -15.21 -4.23 17.45
CA LYS A 130 -16.20 -3.45 18.19
C LYS A 130 -16.53 -2.10 17.58
N SER A 131 -15.80 -1.67 16.53
CA SER A 131 -15.92 -0.33 15.98
C SER A 131 -17.23 -0.09 15.26
N THR A 132 -17.67 -1.05 14.44
CA THR A 132 -18.93 -1.01 13.70
C THR A 132 -19.35 -2.44 13.31
N LYS A 133 -20.63 -2.61 12.97
CA LYS A 133 -21.23 -3.94 12.70
C LYS A 133 -20.54 -4.73 11.59
N GLU A 134 -20.02 -4.05 10.56
CA GLU A 134 -19.33 -4.73 9.45
C GLU A 134 -17.99 -5.35 9.86
N TRP A 135 -17.40 -4.92 11.00
CA TRP A 135 -16.13 -5.43 11.51
C TRP A 135 -16.30 -6.53 12.58
N GLU A 136 -17.51 -6.77 13.09
CA GLU A 136 -17.78 -7.70 14.19
C GLU A 136 -17.19 -9.10 13.92
N CYS A 137 -17.32 -9.59 12.67
CA CYS A 137 -16.81 -10.90 12.24
C CYS A 137 -15.51 -10.80 11.46
N TYR A 138 -14.71 -9.76 11.65
CA TYR A 138 -13.44 -9.59 10.93
C TYR A 138 -12.51 -10.78 11.13
N LYS A 139 -11.93 -11.25 10.02
CA LYS A 139 -10.90 -12.30 9.97
C LYS A 139 -9.73 -11.80 9.11
N LYS A 140 -8.51 -12.06 9.55
CA LYS A 140 -7.29 -11.76 8.78
C LYS A 140 -7.35 -12.41 7.39
N GLY A 141 -6.79 -11.75 6.40
CA GLY A 141 -6.75 -12.22 5.02
C GLY A 141 -8.04 -12.00 4.21
N ILE A 142 -9.16 -11.65 4.85
CA ILE A 142 -10.47 -11.54 4.18
C ILE A 142 -11.07 -10.16 4.42
N LEU A 143 -11.50 -9.50 3.34
CA LEU A 143 -12.27 -8.26 3.38
C LEU A 143 -13.61 -8.45 2.67
N THR A 144 -14.70 -8.31 3.43
CA THR A 144 -16.07 -8.33 2.89
C THR A 144 -16.36 -7.07 2.07
N ASP A 145 -17.38 -7.09 1.21
CA ASP A 145 -17.74 -5.93 0.40
C ASP A 145 -18.17 -4.72 1.24
N LYS A 146 -18.80 -4.95 2.40
CA LYS A 146 -19.16 -3.88 3.35
C LYS A 146 -17.90 -3.23 3.96
N GLN A 147 -16.93 -4.03 4.35
CA GLN A 147 -15.64 -3.54 4.85
C GLN A 147 -14.89 -2.76 3.76
N LYS A 148 -14.81 -3.30 2.54
CA LYS A 148 -14.21 -2.63 1.38
C LYS A 148 -14.88 -1.28 1.09
N LYS A 149 -16.20 -1.21 1.17
CA LYS A 149 -16.96 0.04 1.00
C LYS A 149 -16.55 1.07 2.06
N THR A 150 -16.53 0.70 3.33
CA THR A 150 -16.10 1.59 4.43
C THR A 150 -14.66 2.07 4.23
N LEU A 151 -13.74 1.15 3.89
CA LEU A 151 -12.33 1.48 3.62
C LEU A 151 -12.19 2.47 2.46
N TRP A 152 -13.01 2.34 1.42
CA TRP A 152 -12.98 3.25 0.28
C TRP A 152 -13.54 4.63 0.62
N GLU A 153 -14.72 4.67 1.19
CA GLU A 153 -15.44 5.92 1.47
C GLU A 153 -14.71 6.79 2.50
N LYS A 154 -14.14 6.16 3.53
CA LYS A 154 -13.48 6.87 4.64
C LYS A 154 -11.96 6.98 4.51
N ARG A 155 -11.36 6.59 3.37
CA ARG A 155 -9.88 6.59 3.19
C ARG A 155 -9.22 7.94 3.49
N LYS A 156 -9.85 9.05 3.09
CA LYS A 156 -9.32 10.40 3.39
C LYS A 156 -9.33 10.72 4.88
N ILE A 157 -10.37 10.27 5.60
CA ILE A 157 -10.46 10.42 7.06
C ILE A 157 -9.35 9.61 7.74
N ALA A 158 -9.15 8.37 7.31
CA ALA A 158 -8.09 7.51 7.84
C ALA A 158 -6.70 8.10 7.57
N SER A 159 -6.44 8.62 6.36
CA SER A 159 -5.19 9.31 6.02
C SER A 159 -4.94 10.50 6.93
N ALA A 160 -5.94 11.38 7.13
CA ALA A 160 -5.81 12.54 8.01
C ALA A 160 -5.54 12.15 9.47
N ARG A 161 -6.11 11.04 9.95
CA ARG A 161 -5.83 10.51 11.29
C ARG A 161 -4.43 9.91 11.37
N ALA A 162 -4.01 9.13 10.38
CA ALA A 162 -2.69 8.53 10.34
C ALA A 162 -1.56 9.58 10.29
N MET A 163 -1.73 10.66 9.54
CA MET A 163 -0.76 11.76 9.43
C MET A 163 -0.51 12.49 10.76
N LYS A 164 -1.45 12.42 11.71
CA LYS A 164 -1.27 13.00 13.06
C LYS A 164 -0.41 12.12 13.96
N LEU A 165 -0.19 10.86 13.62
CA LEU A 165 0.57 9.92 14.40
C LEU A 165 2.06 10.02 14.09
N GLN A 166 2.90 9.67 15.06
CA GLN A 166 4.34 9.69 14.89
C GLN A 166 4.80 8.42 14.15
N ASN A 167 5.26 8.59 12.91
CA ASN A 167 5.70 7.48 12.05
C ASN A 167 6.69 6.55 12.76
N GLY A 168 6.47 5.24 12.62
CA GLY A 168 7.29 4.18 13.21
C GLY A 168 7.04 3.91 14.69
N ARG A 169 6.37 4.80 15.43
CA ARG A 169 5.96 4.56 16.82
C ARG A 169 4.59 3.92 16.89
N ASN A 170 4.33 3.21 17.97
CA ASN A 170 2.99 2.65 18.24
C ASN A 170 2.12 3.69 18.97
N PRO A 171 0.95 4.09 18.43
CA PRO A 171 0.40 3.65 17.14
C PRO A 171 0.90 4.47 15.95
N SER A 172 1.06 3.86 14.77
CA SER A 172 1.29 4.58 13.52
C SER A 172 0.89 3.76 12.29
N SER A 173 0.58 4.42 11.19
CA SER A 173 0.40 3.77 9.88
C SER A 173 0.81 4.73 8.77
N MET A 174 1.62 4.26 7.84
CA MET A 174 2.10 5.03 6.70
C MET A 174 1.42 4.60 5.37
N ILE A 175 0.33 3.83 5.43
CA ILE A 175 -0.39 3.33 4.24
C ILE A 175 -0.97 4.48 3.41
N TYR A 176 -1.24 5.64 4.01
CA TYR A 176 -1.68 6.84 3.29
C TYR A 176 -0.72 7.25 2.16
N LEU A 177 0.59 6.97 2.28
CA LEU A 177 1.58 7.26 1.22
C LEU A 177 1.30 6.47 -0.07
N LEU A 178 0.81 5.23 0.03
CA LEU A 178 0.39 4.46 -1.15
C LEU A 178 -0.85 5.09 -1.80
N LEU A 179 -1.81 5.53 -0.99
CA LEU A 179 -3.01 6.22 -1.50
C LEU A 179 -2.63 7.52 -2.21
N ASP A 180 -1.74 8.33 -1.62
CA ASP A 180 -1.28 9.59 -2.21
C ASP A 180 -0.60 9.37 -3.57
N GLU A 181 0.26 8.34 -3.70
CA GLU A 181 0.88 8.00 -4.98
C GLU A 181 -0.15 7.49 -6.01
N MET A 182 -1.16 6.75 -5.58
CA MET A 182 -2.25 6.32 -6.46
C MET A 182 -3.13 7.50 -6.91
N GLU A 183 -3.49 8.42 -6.00
CA GLU A 183 -4.28 9.62 -6.33
C GLU A 183 -3.50 10.54 -7.29
N LYS A 184 -2.24 10.82 -7.00
CA LYS A 184 -1.34 11.60 -7.86
C LYS A 184 -1.26 11.03 -9.27
N THR A 185 -1.08 9.71 -9.39
CA THR A 185 -1.04 9.05 -10.70
C THR A 185 -2.37 9.19 -11.46
N LYS A 186 -3.49 9.22 -10.73
CA LYS A 186 -4.82 9.42 -11.32
C LYS A 186 -5.01 10.84 -11.84
N GLU A 187 -4.57 11.84 -11.08
CA GLU A 187 -4.63 13.26 -11.44
C GLU A 187 -3.79 13.54 -12.68
N GLU A 188 -2.51 13.15 -12.69
CA GLU A 188 -1.61 13.29 -13.83
C GLU A 188 -2.16 12.69 -15.13
N ARG A 189 -3.01 11.67 -15.02
CA ARG A 189 -3.67 11.08 -16.19
C ARG A 189 -4.83 11.90 -16.69
N ASN A 190 -5.62 12.49 -15.79
CA ASN A 190 -6.77 13.29 -16.17
C ASN A 190 -6.31 14.57 -16.87
N ASP A 191 -5.27 15.23 -16.37
CA ASP A 191 -4.67 16.43 -16.96
C ASP A 191 -4.12 16.20 -18.39
N ARG A 192 -3.72 14.96 -18.71
CA ARG A 192 -3.23 14.60 -20.06
C ARG A 192 -4.35 14.24 -21.04
N ARG A 193 -5.60 14.24 -20.62
CA ARG A 193 -6.76 13.89 -21.45
C ARG A 193 -7.69 15.07 -21.74
N GLY A 194 -7.57 16.17 -20.96
CA GLY A 194 -8.20 17.45 -21.21
C GLY A 194 -7.32 18.30 -22.10
#